data_4981b9b9226c00eac5be036a991955b6
#
_entry.id   4981b9b9226c00eac5be036a991955b6
#
_cell.length_a   1.000
_cell.length_b   1.000
_cell.length_c   1.000
_cell.angle_alpha   90.00
_cell.angle_beta   90.00
_cell.angle_gamma   90.00
#
_symmetry.space_group_name_H-M   'P 1'
#
loop_
_entity.id
_entity.type
_entity.pdbx_description
1 polymer ?
#
loop_
_entity_poly.entity_id
_entity_poly.type
_entity_poly.pdbx_seq_one_letter_code
_entity_poly.pdbx_strand_id
1 'polypeptide(L)'
;MILVLLGPPGAGKGTQAKLLALEYSIPHISTGDMFRDHKARGTELGKKVQAIMDAGGLVTDDVTNAMVKDRLSRPDVANGFILDGYPRTTAQAEYLQKLLESMGRKLDRVISYEVAEELVVERISGRRSCAKCGAVYHVSANPPRRTGYCDKDDEALVQREDDRPENVKKRLEEYAQKTSPLKRFYQERRLVSEVDGIGTPEGILAATKAVLGGRA
;
A
#
# COMPACT_ATOMS: atom_id res chain seq x y z
N MET A 1 13.19 8.90 -8.18
CA MET A 1 11.99 8.30 -8.81
C MET A 1 10.86 8.28 -7.79
N ILE A 2 9.66 8.76 -8.17
CA ILE A 2 8.47 8.80 -7.30
C ILE A 2 7.38 7.94 -7.90
N LEU A 3 6.94 6.93 -7.16
CA LEU A 3 5.94 5.97 -7.59
C LEU A 3 4.72 5.97 -6.68
N VAL A 4 3.56 5.76 -7.27
CA VAL A 4 2.30 5.41 -6.57
C VAL A 4 1.89 4.01 -6.98
N LEU A 5 1.51 3.18 -6.02
CA LEU A 5 0.98 1.84 -6.27
C LEU A 5 -0.53 1.83 -6.08
N LEU A 6 -1.26 1.51 -7.14
CA LEU A 6 -2.70 1.29 -7.14
C LEU A 6 -3.03 -0.21 -7.27
N GLY A 7 -4.25 -0.55 -6.92
CA GLY A 7 -4.80 -1.90 -6.99
C GLY A 7 -5.63 -2.23 -5.75
N PRO A 8 -6.49 -3.24 -5.81
CA PRO A 8 -7.39 -3.59 -4.70
C PRO A 8 -6.61 -4.02 -3.44
N PRO A 9 -7.24 -4.00 -2.27
CA PRO A 9 -6.68 -4.65 -1.09
C PRO A 9 -6.35 -6.11 -1.45
N GLY A 10 -5.22 -6.63 -0.99
CA GLY A 10 -4.78 -8.00 -1.37
C GLY A 10 -4.06 -8.13 -2.72
N ALA A 11 -3.96 -7.09 -3.54
CA ALA A 11 -3.26 -7.15 -4.84
C ALA A 11 -1.72 -7.33 -4.73
N GLY A 12 -1.14 -7.37 -3.54
CA GLY A 12 0.30 -7.56 -3.37
C GLY A 12 1.12 -6.27 -3.39
N LYS A 13 0.49 -5.08 -3.40
CA LYS A 13 1.17 -3.77 -3.44
C LYS A 13 2.31 -3.64 -2.42
N GLY A 14 2.05 -3.97 -1.16
CA GLY A 14 3.06 -3.86 -0.09
C GLY A 14 4.24 -4.80 -0.27
N THR A 15 4.04 -5.99 -0.86
CA THR A 15 5.12 -6.91 -1.23
C THR A 15 5.96 -6.29 -2.34
N GLN A 16 5.33 -5.82 -3.40
CA GLN A 16 6.01 -5.19 -4.51
C GLN A 16 6.70 -3.89 -4.10
N ALA A 17 6.07 -3.07 -3.26
CA ALA A 17 6.69 -1.86 -2.73
C ALA A 17 8.00 -2.13 -1.99
N LYS A 18 8.04 -3.19 -1.17
CA LYS A 18 9.27 -3.59 -0.45
C LYS A 18 10.37 -4.05 -1.41
N LEU A 19 10.03 -4.83 -2.44
CA LEU A 19 10.99 -5.29 -3.44
C LEU A 19 11.51 -4.12 -4.30
N LEU A 20 10.63 -3.24 -4.76
CA LEU A 20 10.99 -2.04 -5.50
C LEU A 20 11.83 -1.07 -4.67
N ALA A 21 11.52 -0.92 -3.37
CA ALA A 21 12.29 -0.08 -2.46
C ALA A 21 13.75 -0.55 -2.34
N LEU A 22 13.97 -1.86 -2.26
CA LEU A 22 15.31 -2.45 -2.28
C LEU A 22 16.01 -2.26 -3.64
N GLU A 23 15.30 -2.53 -4.73
CA GLU A 23 15.85 -2.43 -6.09
C GLU A 23 16.31 -1.03 -6.46
N TYR A 24 15.51 -0.02 -6.10
CA TYR A 24 15.79 1.38 -6.46
C TYR A 24 16.41 2.20 -5.33
N SER A 25 16.67 1.60 -4.16
CA SER A 25 17.24 2.28 -2.98
C SER A 25 16.44 3.53 -2.58
N ILE A 26 15.10 3.44 -2.60
CA ILE A 26 14.17 4.51 -2.22
C ILE A 26 13.19 4.02 -1.16
N PRO A 27 12.73 4.87 -0.23
CA PRO A 27 11.84 4.43 0.84
C PRO A 27 10.46 4.00 0.34
N HIS A 28 9.95 2.92 0.93
CA HIS A 28 8.54 2.51 0.87
C HIS A 28 7.77 3.25 1.95
N ILE A 29 6.75 4.00 1.56
CA ILE A 29 5.87 4.79 2.44
C ILE A 29 4.47 4.21 2.34
N SER A 30 4.07 3.47 3.37
CA SER A 30 2.74 2.87 3.48
C SER A 30 1.91 3.61 4.52
N THR A 31 0.85 4.29 4.09
CA THR A 31 -0.06 4.97 5.03
C THR A 31 -0.74 4.01 5.98
N GLY A 32 -1.05 2.80 5.51
CA GLY A 32 -1.59 1.75 6.37
C GLY A 32 -0.62 1.33 7.47
N ASP A 33 0.69 1.21 7.18
CA ASP A 33 1.69 0.86 8.18
C ASP A 33 1.93 2.03 9.14
N MET A 34 1.94 3.27 8.65
CA MET A 34 2.06 4.46 9.50
C MET A 34 0.91 4.56 10.52
N PHE A 35 -0.33 4.35 10.09
CA PHE A 35 -1.47 4.33 11.02
C PHE A 35 -1.40 3.16 12.00
N ARG A 36 -0.98 1.97 11.55
CA ARG A 36 -0.79 0.81 12.44
C ARG A 36 0.29 1.06 13.49
N ASP A 37 1.39 1.73 13.14
CA ASP A 37 2.42 2.14 14.09
C ASP A 37 1.85 3.11 15.13
N HIS A 38 1.09 4.12 14.71
CA HIS A 38 0.41 5.04 15.63
C HIS A 38 -0.54 4.30 16.57
N LYS A 39 -1.30 3.31 16.04
CA LYS A 39 -2.19 2.46 16.84
C LYS A 39 -1.41 1.63 17.86
N ALA A 40 -0.33 0.97 17.44
CA ALA A 40 0.50 0.11 18.31
C ALA A 40 1.16 0.92 19.44
N ARG A 41 1.57 2.16 19.16
CA ARG A 41 2.14 3.08 20.17
C ARG A 41 1.09 3.81 21.02
N GLY A 42 -0.20 3.60 20.77
CA GLY A 42 -1.29 4.21 21.53
C GLY A 42 -1.33 5.75 21.45
N THR A 43 -0.83 6.35 20.37
CA THR A 43 -0.86 7.81 20.20
C THR A 43 -2.29 8.32 20.06
N GLU A 44 -2.52 9.61 20.29
CA GLU A 44 -3.84 10.22 20.12
C GLU A 44 -4.39 10.04 18.70
N LEU A 45 -3.53 10.11 17.69
CA LEU A 45 -3.89 9.79 16.32
C LEU A 45 -4.30 8.31 16.18
N GLY A 46 -3.48 7.39 16.73
CA GLY A 46 -3.77 5.95 16.69
C GLY A 46 -5.13 5.63 17.32
N LYS A 47 -5.45 6.19 18.49
CA LYS A 47 -6.75 6.02 19.14
C LYS A 47 -7.91 6.53 18.30
N LYS A 48 -7.76 7.71 17.67
CA LYS A 48 -8.81 8.33 16.82
C LYS A 48 -9.12 7.50 15.57
N VAL A 49 -8.13 6.90 14.95
CA VAL A 49 -8.29 6.18 13.66
C VAL A 49 -8.57 4.69 13.84
N GLN A 50 -8.38 4.15 15.05
CA GLN A 50 -8.46 2.71 15.30
C GLN A 50 -9.79 2.09 14.84
N ALA A 51 -10.92 2.63 15.30
CA ALA A 51 -12.23 2.08 14.99
C ALA A 51 -12.53 2.10 13.47
N ILE A 52 -12.11 3.18 12.78
CA ILE A 52 -12.26 3.32 11.32
C ILE A 52 -11.48 2.24 10.61
N MET A 53 -10.21 2.07 10.97
CA MET A 53 -9.32 1.10 10.33
C MET A 53 -9.74 -0.35 10.60
N ASP A 54 -10.10 -0.67 11.84
CA ASP A 54 -10.51 -2.01 12.23
C ASP A 54 -11.79 -2.44 11.49
N ALA A 55 -12.69 -1.50 11.21
CA ALA A 55 -13.88 -1.71 10.39
C ALA A 55 -13.60 -1.69 8.86
N GLY A 56 -12.35 -1.58 8.42
CA GLY A 56 -11.97 -1.54 7.00
C GLY A 56 -12.25 -0.23 6.27
N GLY A 57 -12.61 0.84 6.99
CA GLY A 57 -12.86 2.17 6.44
C GLY A 57 -11.60 2.96 6.11
N LEU A 58 -11.78 4.13 5.47
CA LEU A 58 -10.72 5.08 5.17
C LEU A 58 -10.67 6.19 6.23
N VAL A 59 -9.47 6.48 6.71
CA VAL A 59 -9.21 7.68 7.52
C VAL A 59 -9.45 8.92 6.65
N THR A 60 -9.93 10.01 7.25
CA THR A 60 -10.25 11.24 6.52
C THR A 60 -9.06 11.80 5.74
N ASP A 61 -9.35 12.48 4.64
CA ASP A 61 -8.32 13.03 3.75
C ASP A 61 -7.40 14.01 4.46
N ASP A 62 -7.93 14.89 5.31
CA ASP A 62 -7.13 15.88 6.05
C ASP A 62 -6.07 15.24 6.93
N VAL A 63 -6.46 14.22 7.71
CA VAL A 63 -5.55 13.50 8.60
C VAL A 63 -4.51 12.75 7.80
N THR A 64 -4.93 12.08 6.72
CA THR A 64 -4.03 11.30 5.86
C THR A 64 -3.06 12.23 5.13
N ASN A 65 -3.52 13.34 4.57
CA ASN A 65 -2.71 14.34 3.89
C ASN A 65 -1.67 14.97 4.81
N ALA A 66 -2.06 15.33 6.05
CA ALA A 66 -1.14 15.89 7.04
C ALA A 66 -0.03 14.89 7.39
N MET A 67 -0.37 13.63 7.61
CA MET A 67 0.58 12.56 7.90
C MET A 67 1.55 12.32 6.72
N VAL A 68 1.05 12.31 5.49
CA VAL A 68 1.88 12.14 4.29
C VAL A 68 2.80 13.34 4.10
N LYS A 69 2.31 14.56 4.28
CA LYS A 69 3.12 15.79 4.20
C LYS A 69 4.29 15.75 5.19
N ASP A 70 4.02 15.39 6.47
CA ASP A 70 5.08 15.22 7.47
C ASP A 70 6.10 14.18 7.04
N ARG A 71 5.63 13.01 6.57
CA ARG A 71 6.53 11.94 6.11
C ARG A 71 7.41 12.36 4.92
N LEU A 72 6.86 13.10 3.97
CA LEU A 72 7.57 13.56 2.78
C LEU A 72 8.51 14.76 3.04
N SER A 73 8.47 15.38 4.23
CA SER A 73 9.42 16.40 4.64
C SER A 73 10.76 15.84 5.14
N ARG A 74 10.85 14.52 5.35
CA ARG A 74 12.06 13.89 5.87
C ARG A 74 13.15 13.76 4.79
N PRO A 75 14.44 13.79 5.17
CA PRO A 75 15.55 13.81 4.19
C PRO A 75 15.69 12.51 3.39
N ASP A 76 15.24 11.37 3.92
CA ASP A 76 15.35 10.07 3.26
C ASP A 76 14.55 9.95 1.94
N VAL A 77 13.59 10.86 1.71
CA VAL A 77 12.80 10.88 0.46
C VAL A 77 13.46 11.68 -0.67
N ALA A 78 14.64 12.26 -0.44
CA ALA A 78 15.29 13.16 -1.40
C ALA A 78 15.47 12.51 -2.78
N ASN A 79 15.91 11.25 -2.83
CA ASN A 79 16.17 10.51 -4.08
C ASN A 79 14.92 9.87 -4.70
N GLY A 80 13.77 9.96 -4.04
CA GLY A 80 12.51 9.35 -4.47
C GLY A 80 11.83 8.57 -3.37
N PHE A 81 10.69 7.98 -3.69
CA PHE A 81 9.92 7.14 -2.76
C PHE A 81 8.80 6.39 -3.49
N ILE A 82 8.24 5.41 -2.80
CA ILE A 82 7.09 4.64 -3.26
C ILE A 82 5.95 4.87 -2.27
N LEU A 83 4.80 5.34 -2.76
CA LEU A 83 3.57 5.47 -1.98
C LEU A 83 2.72 4.21 -2.14
N ASP A 84 2.37 3.58 -1.02
CA ASP A 84 1.47 2.44 -0.93
C ASP A 84 0.28 2.78 -0.03
N GLY A 85 -0.93 2.61 -0.59
CA GLY A 85 -2.17 2.95 0.10
C GLY A 85 -2.46 4.45 0.21
N TYR A 86 -1.79 5.26 -0.59
CA TYR A 86 -2.05 6.68 -0.80
C TYR A 86 -1.61 7.09 -2.21
N PRO A 87 -2.38 7.91 -2.94
CA PRO A 87 -3.72 8.38 -2.57
C PRO A 87 -4.78 7.29 -2.68
N ARG A 88 -5.92 7.47 -2.00
CA ARG A 88 -7.11 6.61 -2.09
C ARG A 88 -8.36 7.33 -2.54
N THR A 89 -8.32 8.65 -2.64
CA THR A 89 -9.40 9.50 -3.15
C THR A 89 -8.87 10.47 -4.18
N THR A 90 -9.72 10.99 -5.06
CA THR A 90 -9.34 12.02 -6.03
C THR A 90 -8.83 13.28 -5.33
N ALA A 91 -9.45 13.67 -4.22
CA ALA A 91 -8.99 14.81 -3.43
C ALA A 91 -7.57 14.62 -2.88
N GLN A 92 -7.23 13.41 -2.42
CA GLN A 92 -5.86 13.06 -2.02
C GLN A 92 -4.88 13.10 -3.21
N ALA A 93 -5.31 12.66 -4.40
CA ALA A 93 -4.46 12.69 -5.59
C ALA A 93 -4.14 14.12 -6.04
N GLU A 94 -5.13 15.00 -6.01
CA GLU A 94 -4.96 16.43 -6.29
C GLU A 94 -4.06 17.10 -5.24
N TYR A 95 -4.25 16.75 -3.96
CA TYR A 95 -3.38 17.24 -2.89
C TYR A 95 -1.94 16.78 -3.08
N LEU A 96 -1.72 15.50 -3.41
CA LEU A 96 -0.39 14.95 -3.67
C LEU A 96 0.29 15.70 -4.83
N GLN A 97 -0.43 15.97 -5.92
CA GLN A 97 0.10 16.72 -7.05
C GLN A 97 0.60 18.09 -6.60
N LYS A 98 -0.23 18.88 -5.91
CA LYS A 98 0.13 20.20 -5.39
C LYS A 98 1.31 20.15 -4.40
N LEU A 99 1.33 19.13 -3.55
CA LEU A 99 2.43 18.92 -2.59
C LEU A 99 3.75 18.67 -3.31
N LEU A 100 3.77 17.78 -4.31
CA LEU A 100 4.97 17.51 -5.11
C LEU A 100 5.43 18.74 -5.89
N GLU A 101 4.51 19.48 -6.51
CA GLU A 101 4.81 20.74 -7.21
C GLU A 101 5.46 21.76 -6.26
N SER A 102 4.94 21.91 -5.03
CA SER A 102 5.52 22.81 -4.02
C SER A 102 6.94 22.42 -3.58
N MET A 103 7.30 21.14 -3.78
CA MET A 103 8.64 20.59 -3.51
C MET A 103 9.55 20.63 -4.78
N GLY A 104 9.09 21.19 -5.89
CA GLY A 104 9.81 21.18 -7.18
C GLY A 104 9.91 19.76 -7.78
N ARG A 105 8.98 18.85 -7.45
CA ARG A 105 9.00 17.43 -7.83
C ARG A 105 7.75 17.06 -8.62
N LYS A 106 7.79 15.93 -9.28
CA LYS A 106 6.64 15.37 -10.00
C LYS A 106 6.54 13.87 -9.78
N LEU A 107 5.34 13.34 -9.92
CA LEU A 107 5.09 11.91 -9.93
C LEU A 107 5.64 11.32 -11.24
N ASP A 108 6.48 10.29 -11.14
CA ASP A 108 7.07 9.65 -12.32
C ASP A 108 6.13 8.61 -12.93
N ARG A 109 5.52 7.76 -12.10
CA ARG A 109 4.64 6.68 -12.58
C ARG A 109 3.66 6.21 -11.50
N VAL A 110 2.52 5.72 -11.96
CA VAL A 110 1.52 5.00 -11.16
C VAL A 110 1.45 3.57 -11.67
N ILE A 111 1.74 2.61 -10.82
CA ILE A 111 1.63 1.19 -11.16
C ILE A 111 0.30 0.67 -10.64
N SER A 112 -0.55 0.22 -11.56
CA SER A 112 -1.84 -0.39 -11.23
C SER A 112 -1.72 -1.91 -11.32
N TYR A 113 -1.78 -2.58 -10.15
CA TYR A 113 -1.79 -4.03 -10.09
C TYR A 113 -3.22 -4.55 -10.28
N GLU A 114 -3.41 -5.30 -11.35
CA GLU A 114 -4.72 -5.88 -11.69
C GLU A 114 -4.81 -7.30 -11.12
N VAL A 115 -5.87 -7.56 -10.36
CA VAL A 115 -6.12 -8.87 -9.72
C VAL A 115 -7.62 -9.09 -9.66
N ALA A 116 -8.06 -10.29 -10.02
CA ALA A 116 -9.46 -10.68 -9.92
C ALA A 116 -9.95 -10.68 -8.45
N GLU A 117 -11.22 -10.33 -8.24
CA GLU A 117 -11.77 -10.12 -6.89
C GLU A 117 -11.74 -11.40 -6.05
N GLU A 118 -11.99 -12.56 -6.66
CA GLU A 118 -11.96 -13.85 -5.98
C GLU A 118 -10.59 -14.15 -5.37
N LEU A 119 -9.52 -13.86 -6.13
CA LEU A 119 -8.15 -14.03 -5.65
C LEU A 119 -7.78 -13.01 -4.58
N VAL A 120 -8.34 -11.81 -4.65
CA VAL A 120 -8.18 -10.76 -3.63
C VAL A 120 -8.73 -11.23 -2.28
N VAL A 121 -9.94 -11.79 -2.27
CA VAL A 121 -10.58 -12.31 -1.05
C VAL A 121 -9.75 -13.44 -0.45
N GLU A 122 -9.30 -14.41 -1.26
CA GLU A 122 -8.44 -15.50 -0.82
C GLU A 122 -7.15 -14.96 -0.17
N ARG A 123 -6.45 -14.06 -0.85
CA ARG A 123 -5.20 -13.48 -0.36
C ARG A 123 -5.35 -12.72 0.95
N ILE A 124 -6.45 -11.99 1.13
CA ILE A 124 -6.69 -11.23 2.35
C ILE A 124 -7.01 -12.18 3.51
N SER A 125 -7.88 -13.15 3.28
CA SER A 125 -8.33 -14.10 4.32
C SER A 125 -7.18 -14.95 4.86
N GLY A 126 -6.24 -15.34 3.98
CA GLY A 126 -5.06 -16.12 4.34
C GLY A 126 -3.91 -15.30 4.90
N ARG A 127 -3.98 -13.96 4.86
CA ARG A 127 -2.89 -13.09 5.32
C ARG A 127 -2.68 -13.19 6.82
N ARG A 128 -1.39 -13.22 7.20
CA ARG A 128 -0.93 -13.13 8.58
C ARG A 128 0.16 -12.07 8.66
N SER A 129 0.22 -11.35 9.77
CA SER A 129 1.17 -10.25 9.95
C SER A 129 1.87 -10.35 11.29
N CYS A 130 3.14 -10.05 11.33
CA CYS A 130 3.86 -9.85 12.57
C CYS A 130 3.59 -8.43 13.10
N ALA A 131 3.11 -8.32 14.33
CA ALA A 131 2.84 -7.03 14.95
C ALA A 131 4.14 -6.26 15.25
N LYS A 132 5.26 -6.95 15.46
CA LYS A 132 6.55 -6.37 15.84
C LYS A 132 7.33 -5.81 14.64
N CYS A 133 7.56 -6.61 13.58
CA CYS A 133 8.39 -6.19 12.45
C CYS A 133 7.61 -5.88 11.17
N GLY A 134 6.28 -6.04 11.16
CA GLY A 134 5.44 -5.80 9.97
C GLY A 134 5.65 -6.81 8.83
N ALA A 135 6.33 -7.94 9.09
CA ALA A 135 6.44 -9.02 8.10
C ALA A 135 5.06 -9.59 7.77
N VAL A 136 4.85 -9.92 6.51
CA VAL A 136 3.58 -10.42 6.00
C VAL A 136 3.80 -11.83 5.45
N TYR A 137 2.92 -12.74 5.87
CA TYR A 137 2.86 -14.14 5.46
C TYR A 137 1.48 -14.47 4.92
N HIS A 138 1.37 -15.62 4.31
CA HIS A 138 0.09 -16.19 3.90
C HIS A 138 0.04 -17.66 4.31
N VAL A 139 -1.10 -18.12 4.80
CA VAL A 139 -1.25 -19.48 5.34
C VAL A 139 -0.89 -20.59 4.35
N SER A 140 -1.04 -20.34 3.04
CA SER A 140 -0.74 -21.30 1.97
C SER A 140 0.33 -20.80 1.00
N ALA A 141 0.20 -19.56 0.47
CA ALA A 141 1.04 -19.07 -0.62
C ALA A 141 2.46 -18.65 -0.18
N ASN A 142 2.61 -18.20 1.07
CA ASN A 142 3.90 -17.83 1.67
C ASN A 142 3.86 -18.13 3.17
N PRO A 143 3.83 -19.41 3.58
CA PRO A 143 3.75 -19.76 4.99
C PRO A 143 5.07 -19.45 5.72
N PRO A 144 5.04 -19.14 7.01
CA PRO A 144 6.24 -19.05 7.82
C PRO A 144 6.87 -20.44 7.99
N ARG A 145 8.17 -20.50 8.27
CA ARG A 145 8.91 -21.75 8.55
C ARG A 145 8.30 -22.51 9.72
N ARG A 146 7.93 -21.80 10.78
CA ARG A 146 7.20 -22.31 11.94
C ARG A 146 5.78 -21.76 11.91
N THR A 147 4.81 -22.64 11.75
CA THR A 147 3.39 -22.26 11.67
C THR A 147 2.99 -21.34 12.83
N GLY A 148 2.44 -20.17 12.49
CA GLY A 148 1.93 -19.18 13.43
C GLY A 148 2.99 -18.24 14.01
N TYR A 149 4.26 -18.33 13.61
CA TYR A 149 5.34 -17.48 14.13
C TYR A 149 6.12 -16.78 13.02
N CYS A 150 6.63 -15.61 13.34
CA CYS A 150 7.41 -14.78 12.40
C CYS A 150 8.82 -15.34 12.24
N ASP A 151 9.30 -15.51 11.00
CA ASP A 151 10.64 -16.02 10.71
C ASP A 151 11.77 -15.04 11.10
N LYS A 152 11.44 -13.76 11.37
CA LYS A 152 12.43 -12.71 11.66
C LYS A 152 12.67 -12.49 13.14
N ASP A 153 11.64 -12.65 13.96
CA ASP A 153 11.67 -12.27 15.37
C ASP A 153 10.92 -13.23 16.31
N ASP A 154 10.48 -14.36 15.74
CA ASP A 154 9.75 -15.44 16.45
C ASP A 154 8.48 -14.96 17.20
N GLU A 155 7.95 -13.79 16.84
CA GLU A 155 6.71 -13.25 17.38
C GLU A 155 5.50 -13.97 16.79
N ALA A 156 4.43 -14.14 17.57
CA ALA A 156 3.20 -14.74 17.08
C ALA A 156 2.58 -13.93 15.94
N LEU A 157 2.21 -14.60 14.86
CA LEU A 157 1.53 -13.98 13.73
C LEU A 157 0.06 -13.79 14.02
N VAL A 158 -0.48 -12.64 13.64
CA VAL A 158 -1.89 -12.29 13.84
C VAL A 158 -2.60 -12.04 12.50
N GLN A 159 -3.87 -12.38 12.43
CA GLN A 159 -4.74 -11.85 11.39
C GLN A 159 -5.16 -10.42 11.78
N ARG A 160 -5.05 -9.48 10.87
CA ARG A 160 -5.48 -8.10 11.11
C ARG A 160 -6.98 -8.05 11.25
N GLU A 161 -7.52 -7.14 12.06
CA GLU A 161 -8.97 -6.95 12.21
C GLU A 161 -9.63 -6.58 10.87
N ASP A 162 -8.97 -5.73 10.06
CA ASP A 162 -9.44 -5.33 8.74
C ASP A 162 -9.32 -6.45 7.67
N ASP A 163 -8.75 -7.61 8.01
CA ASP A 163 -8.69 -8.82 7.15
C ASP A 163 -9.75 -9.86 7.50
N ARG A 164 -10.60 -9.60 8.48
CA ARG A 164 -11.73 -10.46 8.79
C ARG A 164 -12.79 -10.38 7.68
N PRO A 165 -13.50 -11.47 7.36
CA PRO A 165 -14.43 -11.54 6.23
C PRO A 165 -15.43 -10.39 6.16
N GLU A 166 -15.99 -10.00 7.31
CA GLU A 166 -16.95 -8.91 7.44
C GLU A 166 -16.35 -7.55 7.05
N ASN A 167 -15.07 -7.33 7.33
CA ASN A 167 -14.37 -6.08 7.04
C ASN A 167 -13.77 -6.06 5.62
N VAL A 168 -13.45 -7.24 5.07
CA VAL A 168 -12.95 -7.36 3.68
C VAL A 168 -13.95 -6.83 2.68
N LYS A 169 -15.24 -7.19 2.82
CA LYS A 169 -16.31 -6.69 1.96
C LYS A 169 -16.35 -5.16 1.94
N LYS A 170 -16.34 -4.54 3.13
CA LYS A 170 -16.32 -3.08 3.25
C LYS A 170 -15.09 -2.45 2.59
N ARG A 171 -13.91 -3.07 2.73
CA ARG A 171 -12.68 -2.60 2.08
C ARG A 171 -12.77 -2.65 0.56
N LEU A 172 -13.42 -3.67 0.00
CA LEU A 172 -13.65 -3.78 -1.44
C LEU A 172 -14.65 -2.73 -1.91
N GLU A 173 -15.72 -2.49 -1.18
CA GLU A 173 -16.69 -1.43 -1.45
C GLU A 173 -16.04 -0.04 -1.42
N GLU A 174 -15.26 0.27 -0.37
CA GLU A 174 -14.50 1.52 -0.25
C GLU A 174 -13.48 1.68 -1.41
N TYR A 175 -12.79 0.61 -1.78
CA TYR A 175 -11.89 0.62 -2.93
C TYR A 175 -12.64 0.91 -4.23
N ALA A 176 -13.73 0.19 -4.50
CA ALA A 176 -14.51 0.36 -5.72
C ALA A 176 -15.07 1.78 -5.87
N GLN A 177 -15.58 2.36 -4.77
CA GLN A 177 -16.21 3.67 -4.78
C GLN A 177 -15.21 4.83 -4.80
N LYS A 178 -14.12 4.75 -4.02
CA LYS A 178 -13.25 5.89 -3.76
C LYS A 178 -11.87 5.78 -4.44
N THR A 179 -11.33 4.58 -4.59
CA THR A 179 -9.95 4.39 -5.03
C THR A 179 -9.86 3.95 -6.50
N SER A 180 -10.75 3.11 -6.98
CA SER A 180 -10.72 2.66 -8.38
C SER A 180 -10.83 3.84 -9.39
N PRO A 181 -11.56 4.94 -9.12
CA PRO A 181 -11.59 6.10 -10.01
C PRO A 181 -10.22 6.76 -10.23
N LEU A 182 -9.26 6.54 -9.32
CA LEU A 182 -7.91 7.07 -9.47
C LEU A 182 -7.17 6.51 -10.68
N LYS A 183 -7.48 5.28 -11.09
CA LYS A 183 -6.89 4.71 -12.30
C LYS A 183 -7.16 5.63 -13.50
N ARG A 184 -8.43 6.01 -13.70
CA ARG A 184 -8.83 6.95 -14.76
C ARG A 184 -8.20 8.33 -14.57
N PHE A 185 -8.21 8.88 -13.37
CA PHE A 185 -7.60 10.17 -13.03
C PHE A 185 -6.14 10.24 -13.48
N TYR A 186 -5.36 9.19 -13.27
CA TYR A 186 -3.96 9.13 -13.67
C TYR A 186 -3.74 8.67 -15.11
N GLN A 187 -4.66 7.89 -15.71
CA GLN A 187 -4.63 7.55 -17.14
C GLN A 187 -4.77 8.81 -18.02
N GLU A 188 -5.69 9.70 -17.68
CA GLU A 188 -5.88 11.00 -18.37
C GLU A 188 -4.60 11.85 -18.33
N ARG A 189 -3.72 11.61 -17.34
CA ARG A 189 -2.40 12.24 -17.18
C ARG A 189 -1.25 11.44 -17.78
N ARG A 190 -1.54 10.30 -18.43
CA ARG A 190 -0.56 9.37 -19.03
C ARG A 190 0.51 8.87 -18.03
N LEU A 191 0.13 8.69 -16.77
CA LEU A 191 1.02 8.25 -15.71
C LEU A 191 0.87 6.77 -15.36
N VAL A 192 -0.21 6.08 -15.79
CA VAL A 192 -0.51 4.71 -15.41
C VAL A 192 0.25 3.71 -16.27
N SER A 193 0.82 2.71 -15.61
CA SER A 193 1.24 1.44 -16.21
C SER A 193 0.52 0.31 -15.48
N GLU A 194 -0.10 -0.59 -16.22
CA GLU A 194 -0.82 -1.73 -15.67
C GLU A 194 0.11 -2.94 -15.61
N VAL A 195 0.01 -3.68 -14.52
CA VAL A 195 0.79 -4.91 -14.27
C VAL A 195 -0.16 -5.98 -13.75
N ASP A 196 -0.09 -7.16 -14.33
CA ASP A 196 -0.81 -8.32 -13.80
C ASP A 196 -0.25 -8.66 -12.41
N GLY A 197 -1.11 -8.65 -11.39
CA GLY A 197 -0.78 -8.98 -10.02
C GLY A 197 -0.84 -10.49 -9.73
N ILE A 198 -0.89 -11.34 -10.77
CA ILE A 198 -0.92 -12.80 -10.66
C ILE A 198 0.47 -13.37 -10.92
N GLY A 199 0.92 -14.27 -10.06
CA GLY A 199 2.23 -14.91 -10.18
C GLY A 199 3.07 -14.83 -8.93
N THR A 200 4.35 -15.17 -9.06
CA THR A 200 5.31 -15.04 -7.96
C THR A 200 5.70 -13.57 -7.72
N PRO A 201 6.09 -13.21 -6.49
CA PRO A 201 6.55 -11.85 -6.20
C PRO A 201 7.67 -11.36 -7.14
N GLU A 202 8.60 -12.23 -7.49
CA GLU A 202 9.74 -11.96 -8.38
C GLU A 202 9.29 -11.75 -9.83
N GLY A 203 8.33 -12.57 -10.31
CA GLY A 203 7.74 -12.43 -11.64
C GLY A 203 7.00 -11.10 -11.81
N ILE A 204 6.19 -10.73 -10.80
CA ILE A 204 5.47 -9.45 -10.78
C ILE A 204 6.46 -8.28 -10.68
N LEU A 205 7.55 -8.42 -9.90
CA LEU A 205 8.61 -7.41 -9.85
C LEU A 205 9.27 -7.22 -11.22
N ALA A 206 9.60 -8.31 -11.91
CA ALA A 206 10.19 -8.25 -13.25
C ALA A 206 9.27 -7.53 -14.24
N ALA A 207 7.97 -7.85 -14.25
CA ALA A 207 6.97 -7.15 -15.06
C ALA A 207 6.87 -5.66 -14.69
N THR A 208 6.90 -5.34 -13.40
CA THR A 208 6.89 -3.94 -12.93
C THR A 208 8.13 -3.17 -13.39
N LYS A 209 9.31 -3.79 -13.32
CA LYS A 209 10.57 -3.20 -13.82
C LYS A 209 10.53 -2.96 -15.32
N ALA A 210 9.95 -3.89 -16.08
CA ALA A 210 9.82 -3.74 -17.53
C ALA A 210 8.99 -2.49 -17.91
N VAL A 211 7.87 -2.24 -17.23
CA VAL A 211 7.04 -1.03 -17.50
C VAL A 211 7.67 0.26 -16.95
N LEU A 212 8.58 0.18 -15.99
CA LEU A 212 9.34 1.33 -15.48
C LEU A 212 10.57 1.65 -16.36
N GLY A 213 11.22 0.63 -16.91
CA GLY A 213 12.40 0.77 -17.79
C GLY A 213 12.06 1.09 -19.24
N GLY A 214 10.86 0.82 -19.69
CA GLY A 214 10.37 1.10 -21.03
C GLY A 214 10.04 2.59 -21.24
N ARG A 215 10.99 3.49 -21.00
CA ARG A 215 10.93 4.84 -21.54
C ARG A 215 11.30 4.75 -23.02
N ALA A 216 10.29 4.74 -23.90
CA ALA A 216 10.47 5.16 -25.28
C ALA A 216 10.69 6.68 -25.31
#